data_e56df927cf7fa2588d3df35f38cdb325
#
_entry.id   e56df927cf7fa2588d3df35f38cdb325
#
_cell.length_a   1.000
_cell.length_b   1.000
_cell.length_c   1.000
_cell.angle_alpha   90.00
_cell.angle_beta   90.00
_cell.angle_gamma   90.00
#
_symmetry.space_group_name_H-M   'P 1'
#
loop_
_entity.id
_entity.type
_entity.pdbx_description
1 polymer ?
#
loop_
_entity_poly.entity_id
_entity_poly.type
_entity_poly.pdbx_seq_one_letter_code
_entity_poly.pdbx_strand_id
1 'polypeptide(L)'
;PLNIDPEKPALPISHPFIYSIYLSKLLGSFITLGEANDTWALNEGALKEAPFLELTYSNHKEWEGMLFNALAKTKRGAVVCVFETTDSIQHMFFRYLDKGHPALKSAPAELSPQVIEDLYLRMDGLVGRVREELGPKDVLMVMSDHGFKSFRRGVNVNSWLYQKGYLSLKPGKKESAEWFKDVAWESTKAYALGLGGLYLNLKGREERGIVSPGDEAEALRAKLSEELTGLRDDFTKEAAITEAYDRDKIYKGPYKDNAPDLIIGYNQGYRASWDSVTGIVNATVFEDNSKAWRG
;
A
#
# COMPACT_ATOMS: atom_id res chain seq x y z
N PRO A 1 -5.76 -17.45 -7.58
CA PRO A 1 -5.67 -17.11 -9.01
C PRO A 1 -4.80 -18.13 -9.75
N LEU A 2 -5.14 -18.41 -11.01
CA LEU A 2 -4.37 -19.32 -11.84
C LEU A 2 -3.49 -18.52 -12.80
N ASN A 3 -2.25 -18.98 -12.98
CA ASN A 3 -1.36 -18.42 -13.98
C ASN A 3 -1.94 -18.68 -15.38
N ILE A 4 -1.86 -17.68 -16.27
CA ILE A 4 -2.23 -17.86 -17.68
C ILE A 4 -1.02 -18.48 -18.38
N ASP A 5 -1.22 -19.55 -19.15
CA ASP A 5 -0.14 -20.15 -19.95
C ASP A 5 0.39 -19.13 -20.97
N PRO A 6 1.63 -18.65 -20.82
CA PRO A 6 2.18 -17.62 -21.72
C PRO A 6 2.43 -18.10 -23.14
N GLU A 7 2.51 -19.42 -23.37
CA GLU A 7 2.66 -20.00 -24.70
C GLU A 7 1.31 -20.12 -25.44
N LYS A 8 0.23 -20.34 -24.70
CA LYS A 8 -1.14 -20.48 -25.22
C LYS A 8 -2.13 -19.64 -24.41
N PRO A 9 -1.94 -18.32 -24.35
CA PRO A 9 -2.77 -17.49 -23.48
C PRO A 9 -4.21 -17.46 -23.97
N ALA A 10 -5.15 -17.74 -23.04
CA ALA A 10 -6.59 -17.67 -23.30
C ALA A 10 -7.07 -16.23 -23.57
N LEU A 11 -6.32 -15.24 -23.10
CA LEU A 11 -6.56 -13.80 -23.30
C LEU A 11 -5.24 -13.14 -23.74
N PRO A 12 -5.28 -12.03 -24.49
CA PRO A 12 -4.08 -11.26 -24.82
C PRO A 12 -3.39 -10.75 -23.55
N ILE A 13 -2.17 -11.23 -23.26
CA ILE A 13 -1.32 -10.81 -22.13
C ILE A 13 -0.10 -10.01 -22.59
N SER A 14 0.05 -9.80 -23.89
CA SER A 14 1.13 -8.98 -24.46
C SER A 14 0.68 -8.23 -25.69
N HIS A 15 1.41 -7.16 -26.03
CA HIS A 15 1.27 -6.47 -27.30
C HIS A 15 2.67 -6.34 -27.96
N PRO A 16 2.90 -6.85 -29.20
CA PRO A 16 1.94 -7.66 -29.97
C PRO A 16 1.63 -9.00 -29.27
N PHE A 17 0.48 -9.59 -29.60
CA PHE A 17 0.01 -10.84 -28.98
C PHE A 17 1.06 -11.96 -28.99
N ILE A 18 1.83 -12.09 -30.07
CA ILE A 18 2.86 -13.13 -30.21
C ILE A 18 4.06 -12.93 -29.26
N TYR A 19 4.17 -11.78 -28.59
CA TYR A 19 5.35 -11.48 -27.77
C TYR A 19 5.45 -12.37 -26.53
N SER A 20 4.35 -12.66 -25.86
CA SER A 20 4.35 -13.62 -24.73
C SER A 20 4.75 -15.02 -25.15
N ILE A 21 4.27 -15.47 -26.31
CA ILE A 21 4.62 -16.76 -26.89
C ILE A 21 6.14 -16.82 -27.22
N TYR A 22 6.65 -15.75 -27.83
CA TYR A 22 8.08 -15.61 -28.09
C TYR A 22 8.92 -15.68 -26.81
N LEU A 23 8.55 -14.93 -25.79
CA LEU A 23 9.26 -14.92 -24.51
C LEU A 23 9.19 -16.29 -23.82
N SER A 24 8.04 -16.95 -23.85
CA SER A 24 7.88 -18.29 -23.26
C SER A 24 8.78 -19.33 -23.95
N LYS A 25 8.93 -19.27 -25.28
CA LYS A 25 9.83 -20.15 -26.01
C LYS A 25 11.32 -19.86 -25.76
N LEU A 26 11.65 -18.60 -25.43
CA LEU A 26 13.02 -18.18 -25.20
C LEU A 26 13.47 -18.42 -23.75
N LEU A 27 12.64 -18.08 -22.81
CA LEU A 27 12.96 -18.04 -21.37
C LEU A 27 12.36 -19.22 -20.58
N GLY A 28 11.45 -19.99 -21.20
CA GLY A 28 10.59 -20.96 -20.53
C GLY A 28 9.27 -20.34 -20.08
N SER A 29 8.47 -21.15 -19.39
CA SER A 29 7.26 -20.66 -18.73
C SER A 29 7.60 -19.59 -17.73
N PHE A 30 6.80 -18.55 -17.67
CA PHE A 30 6.97 -17.44 -16.72
C PHE A 30 5.64 -17.07 -16.06
N ILE A 31 5.74 -16.31 -14.98
CA ILE A 31 4.58 -15.88 -14.22
C ILE A 31 3.84 -14.77 -14.96
N THR A 32 2.51 -14.91 -15.06
CA THR A 32 1.62 -13.97 -15.76
C THR A 32 0.62 -13.29 -14.81
N LEU A 33 0.76 -13.56 -13.51
CA LEU A 33 -0.04 -12.92 -12.47
C LEU A 33 0.53 -11.53 -12.14
N GLY A 34 -0.32 -10.55 -11.98
CA GLY A 34 0.01 -9.36 -11.21
C GLY A 34 0.16 -9.73 -9.74
N GLU A 35 1.03 -9.04 -9.01
CA GLU A 35 1.36 -9.36 -7.62
C GLU A 35 1.76 -10.85 -7.44
N ALA A 36 2.75 -11.25 -8.24
CA ALA A 36 3.18 -12.63 -8.36
C ALA A 36 3.79 -13.22 -7.07
N ASN A 37 4.24 -12.38 -6.15
CA ASN A 37 4.82 -12.79 -4.88
C ASN A 37 3.70 -13.08 -3.88
N ASP A 38 3.54 -14.34 -3.47
CA ASP A 38 2.41 -14.78 -2.63
C ASP A 38 2.57 -14.33 -1.17
N THR A 39 2.45 -13.01 -0.96
CA THR A 39 2.44 -12.37 0.36
C THR A 39 1.27 -12.87 1.22
N TRP A 40 0.19 -13.29 0.59
CA TRP A 40 -1.01 -13.79 1.26
C TRP A 40 -0.77 -15.17 1.87
N ALA A 41 -0.10 -16.08 1.14
CA ALA A 41 0.29 -17.39 1.69
C ALA A 41 1.28 -17.26 2.87
N LEU A 42 2.22 -16.32 2.77
CA LEU A 42 3.12 -16.01 3.89
C LEU A 42 2.34 -15.47 5.10
N ASN A 43 1.40 -14.59 4.85
CA ASN A 43 0.55 -13.98 5.86
C ASN A 43 -0.29 -15.01 6.64
N GLU A 44 -0.91 -15.93 5.93
CA GLU A 44 -1.75 -16.99 6.51
C GLU A 44 -0.92 -18.15 7.08
N GLY A 45 0.42 -18.08 7.03
CA GLY A 45 1.32 -19.13 7.52
C GLY A 45 1.33 -20.40 6.66
N ALA A 46 0.71 -20.36 5.47
CA ALA A 46 0.75 -21.45 4.50
C ALA A 46 2.12 -21.55 3.83
N LEU A 47 2.85 -20.45 3.76
CA LEU A 47 4.23 -20.35 3.27
C LEU A 47 5.12 -19.77 4.37
N LYS A 48 6.31 -20.32 4.54
CA LYS A 48 7.32 -19.78 5.47
C LYS A 48 8.20 -18.73 4.78
N GLU A 49 8.96 -17.97 5.57
CA GLU A 49 9.77 -16.85 5.09
C GLU A 49 10.85 -17.25 4.09
N ALA A 50 11.61 -18.32 4.34
CA ALA A 50 12.67 -18.75 3.42
C ALA A 50 12.11 -19.21 2.07
N PRO A 51 11.11 -20.11 2.00
CA PRO A 51 10.43 -20.43 0.71
C PRO A 51 9.79 -19.22 0.02
N PHE A 52 9.26 -18.26 0.76
CA PHE A 52 8.76 -17.01 0.18
C PHE A 52 9.86 -16.23 -0.53
N LEU A 53 11.03 -16.09 0.10
CA LEU A 53 12.19 -15.43 -0.51
C LEU A 53 12.68 -16.15 -1.77
N GLU A 54 12.75 -17.48 -1.73
CA GLU A 54 13.14 -18.29 -2.90
C GLU A 54 12.18 -18.07 -4.07
N LEU A 55 10.87 -18.09 -3.81
CA LEU A 55 9.83 -17.82 -4.81
C LEU A 55 9.99 -16.41 -5.38
N THR A 56 10.12 -15.40 -4.51
CA THR A 56 10.23 -13.99 -4.91
C THR A 56 11.47 -13.76 -5.77
N TYR A 57 12.60 -14.36 -5.43
CA TYR A 57 13.82 -14.26 -6.23
C TYR A 57 13.77 -15.09 -7.52
N SER A 58 13.00 -16.18 -7.56
CA SER A 58 12.72 -16.88 -8.81
C SER A 58 11.95 -16.00 -9.79
N ASN A 59 10.88 -15.35 -9.31
CA ASN A 59 10.10 -14.40 -10.13
C ASN A 59 10.96 -13.23 -10.61
N HIS A 60 11.80 -12.71 -9.73
CA HIS A 60 12.75 -11.63 -10.07
C HIS A 60 13.66 -12.03 -11.24
N LYS A 61 14.17 -13.24 -11.25
CA LYS A 61 15.03 -13.74 -12.32
C LYS A 61 14.32 -13.85 -13.66
N GLU A 62 13.03 -14.17 -13.68
CA GLU A 62 12.21 -14.15 -14.89
C GLU A 62 12.10 -12.72 -15.46
N TRP A 63 11.81 -11.74 -14.60
CA TRP A 63 11.75 -10.31 -15.00
C TRP A 63 13.10 -9.78 -15.49
N GLU A 64 14.21 -10.17 -14.85
CA GLU A 64 15.55 -9.85 -15.37
C GLU A 64 15.75 -10.38 -16.78
N GLY A 65 15.39 -11.64 -17.03
CA GLY A 65 15.48 -12.26 -18.37
C GLY A 65 14.68 -11.49 -19.42
N MET A 66 13.47 -11.05 -19.08
CA MET A 66 12.63 -10.24 -19.96
C MET A 66 13.25 -8.86 -20.23
N LEU A 67 13.76 -8.19 -19.18
CA LEU A 67 14.41 -6.89 -19.30
C LEU A 67 15.61 -6.93 -20.23
N PHE A 68 16.54 -7.86 -20.03
CA PHE A 68 17.74 -7.97 -20.88
C PHE A 68 17.40 -8.37 -22.32
N ASN A 69 16.38 -9.21 -22.52
CA ASN A 69 15.88 -9.48 -23.86
C ASN A 69 15.33 -8.21 -24.55
N ALA A 70 14.57 -7.40 -23.81
CA ALA A 70 14.02 -6.14 -24.33
C ALA A 70 15.14 -5.14 -24.65
N LEU A 71 16.14 -4.99 -23.77
CA LEU A 71 17.29 -4.11 -23.99
C LEU A 71 18.07 -4.51 -25.26
N ALA A 72 18.39 -5.78 -25.42
CA ALA A 72 19.13 -6.28 -26.58
C ALA A 72 18.41 -6.02 -27.91
N LYS A 73 17.07 -5.98 -27.92
CA LYS A 73 16.25 -5.82 -29.14
C LYS A 73 15.84 -4.37 -29.40
N THR A 74 15.82 -3.51 -28.41
CA THR A 74 15.37 -2.13 -28.56
C THR A 74 16.50 -1.26 -29.06
N LYS A 75 16.42 -0.80 -30.29
CA LYS A 75 17.44 0.08 -30.89
C LYS A 75 17.12 1.57 -30.72
N ARG A 76 15.86 1.93 -30.51
CA ARG A 76 15.37 3.30 -30.31
C ARG A 76 14.05 3.26 -29.55
N GLY A 77 13.87 4.18 -28.61
CA GLY A 77 12.67 4.29 -27.81
C GLY A 77 12.94 4.17 -26.32
N ALA A 78 12.03 3.58 -25.57
CA ALA A 78 12.15 3.37 -24.13
C ALA A 78 11.91 1.89 -23.80
N VAL A 79 12.68 1.37 -22.85
CA VAL A 79 12.41 0.10 -22.17
C VAL A 79 12.05 0.44 -20.73
N VAL A 80 10.92 -0.07 -20.27
CA VAL A 80 10.44 0.11 -18.89
C VAL A 80 10.22 -1.27 -18.29
N CYS A 81 10.78 -1.50 -17.11
CA CYS A 81 10.60 -2.74 -16.36
C CYS A 81 10.28 -2.40 -14.91
N VAL A 82 9.27 -3.04 -14.35
CA VAL A 82 8.89 -2.93 -12.94
C VAL A 82 9.35 -4.19 -12.22
N PHE A 83 9.99 -4.01 -11.07
CA PHE A 83 10.43 -5.09 -10.19
C PHE A 83 9.68 -5.00 -8.86
N GLU A 84 8.68 -5.83 -8.67
CA GLU A 84 7.88 -5.90 -7.42
C GLU A 84 8.67 -6.55 -6.25
N THR A 85 9.86 -7.08 -6.54
CA THR A 85 10.71 -7.78 -5.55
C THR A 85 11.05 -6.88 -4.36
N THR A 86 11.40 -5.61 -4.64
CA THR A 86 11.77 -4.64 -3.59
C THR A 86 10.59 -4.31 -2.69
N ASP A 87 9.42 -4.14 -3.27
CA ASP A 87 8.19 -3.88 -2.55
C ASP A 87 7.81 -5.08 -1.66
N SER A 88 7.67 -6.26 -2.25
CA SER A 88 7.23 -7.47 -1.56
C SER A 88 8.16 -7.86 -0.40
N ILE A 89 9.48 -7.83 -0.61
CA ILE A 89 10.45 -8.21 0.43
C ILE A 89 10.45 -7.16 1.56
N GLN A 90 10.39 -5.88 1.25
CA GLN A 90 10.38 -4.85 2.27
C GLN A 90 9.07 -4.86 3.07
N HIS A 91 7.92 -5.03 2.43
CA HIS A 91 6.64 -5.18 3.14
C HIS A 91 6.64 -6.35 4.12
N MET A 92 7.30 -7.46 3.78
CA MET A 92 7.30 -8.64 4.65
C MET A 92 8.39 -8.60 5.72
N PHE A 93 9.55 -7.99 5.45
CA PHE A 93 10.74 -8.17 6.28
C PHE A 93 11.35 -6.87 6.83
N PHE A 94 10.82 -5.68 6.50
CA PHE A 94 11.37 -4.41 7.00
C PHE A 94 11.36 -4.32 8.53
N ARG A 95 10.43 -5.03 9.19
CA ARG A 95 10.37 -5.16 10.65
C ARG A 95 11.66 -5.68 11.28
N TYR A 96 12.48 -6.44 10.55
CA TYR A 96 13.74 -6.98 11.06
C TYR A 96 14.83 -5.91 11.25
N LEU A 97 14.70 -4.77 10.59
CA LEU A 97 15.55 -3.60 10.82
C LEU A 97 15.17 -2.85 12.11
N ASP A 98 14.00 -3.13 12.67
CA ASP A 98 13.46 -2.43 13.83
C ASP A 98 13.33 -3.36 15.04
N LYS A 99 14.36 -3.37 15.90
CA LYS A 99 14.39 -4.20 17.13
C LYS A 99 13.22 -3.96 18.09
N GLY A 100 12.54 -2.81 17.98
CA GLY A 100 11.38 -2.44 18.80
C GLY A 100 10.04 -2.80 18.17
N HIS A 101 10.02 -3.45 16.99
CA HIS A 101 8.78 -3.74 16.28
C HIS A 101 7.89 -4.71 17.07
N PRO A 102 6.61 -4.39 17.31
CA PRO A 102 5.70 -5.22 18.13
C PRO A 102 5.57 -6.67 17.65
N ALA A 103 5.58 -6.89 16.32
CA ALA A 103 5.47 -8.22 15.74
C ALA A 103 6.62 -9.17 16.15
N LEU A 104 7.81 -8.66 16.46
CA LEU A 104 8.94 -9.48 16.89
C LEU A 104 8.75 -10.09 18.30
N LYS A 105 7.79 -9.59 19.06
CA LYS A 105 7.44 -10.17 20.37
C LYS A 105 6.55 -11.41 20.22
N SER A 106 5.69 -11.42 19.19
CA SER A 106 4.71 -12.49 18.96
C SER A 106 5.21 -13.56 17.98
N ALA A 107 6.09 -13.21 17.07
CA ALA A 107 6.68 -14.11 16.08
C ALA A 107 8.19 -13.89 16.04
N PRO A 108 9.00 -14.80 16.61
CA PRO A 108 10.45 -14.73 16.52
C PRO A 108 10.89 -14.68 15.06
N ALA A 109 11.92 -13.89 14.77
CA ALA A 109 12.50 -13.76 13.45
C ALA A 109 12.99 -15.11 12.93
N GLU A 110 12.50 -15.56 11.78
CA GLU A 110 13.04 -16.73 11.07
C GLU A 110 14.27 -16.35 10.24
N LEU A 111 14.33 -15.08 9.81
CA LEU A 111 15.42 -14.53 9.01
C LEU A 111 16.16 -13.42 9.78
N SER A 112 17.32 -13.02 9.27
CA SER A 112 18.10 -11.91 9.83
C SER A 112 17.78 -10.58 9.12
N PRO A 113 18.12 -9.42 9.72
CA PRO A 113 18.06 -8.13 9.06
C PRO A 113 18.82 -8.06 7.73
N GLN A 114 19.77 -8.95 7.52
CA GLN A 114 20.60 -9.08 6.32
C GLN A 114 19.74 -9.25 5.04
N VAL A 115 18.51 -9.78 5.15
CA VAL A 115 17.60 -9.97 4.01
C VAL A 115 17.34 -8.68 3.24
N ILE A 116 17.28 -7.53 3.93
CA ILE A 116 17.06 -6.23 3.30
C ILE A 116 18.35 -5.72 2.65
N GLU A 117 19.50 -5.89 3.30
CA GLU A 117 20.79 -5.51 2.71
C GLU A 117 21.09 -6.35 1.46
N ASP A 118 20.90 -7.65 1.52
CA ASP A 118 21.08 -8.58 0.39
C ASP A 118 20.19 -8.21 -0.80
N LEU A 119 18.95 -7.78 -0.51
CA LEU A 119 18.03 -7.28 -1.55
C LEU A 119 18.63 -6.06 -2.28
N TYR A 120 19.10 -5.07 -1.53
CA TYR A 120 19.67 -3.85 -2.12
C TYR A 120 20.97 -4.12 -2.89
N LEU A 121 21.84 -4.99 -2.36
CA LEU A 121 23.05 -5.44 -3.08
C LEU A 121 22.71 -6.13 -4.41
N ARG A 122 21.65 -6.95 -4.43
CA ARG A 122 21.17 -7.59 -5.66
C ARG A 122 20.65 -6.57 -6.66
N MET A 123 19.87 -5.58 -6.20
CA MET A 123 19.35 -4.52 -7.08
C MET A 123 20.46 -3.62 -7.60
N ASP A 124 21.46 -3.30 -6.80
CA ASP A 124 22.64 -2.55 -7.23
C ASP A 124 23.41 -3.31 -8.33
N GLY A 125 23.59 -4.61 -8.15
CA GLY A 125 24.17 -5.48 -9.18
C GLY A 125 23.35 -5.52 -10.48
N LEU A 126 22.02 -5.50 -10.38
CA LEU A 126 21.14 -5.41 -11.57
C LEU A 126 21.33 -4.07 -12.29
N VAL A 127 21.34 -2.95 -11.56
CA VAL A 127 21.60 -1.61 -12.11
C VAL A 127 22.97 -1.57 -12.80
N GLY A 128 23.99 -2.18 -12.20
CA GLY A 128 25.34 -2.30 -12.79
C GLY A 128 25.28 -3.01 -14.14
N ARG A 129 24.68 -4.17 -14.22
CA ARG A 129 24.53 -4.95 -15.48
C ARG A 129 23.72 -4.20 -16.55
N VAL A 130 22.67 -3.50 -16.17
CA VAL A 130 21.90 -2.65 -17.11
C VAL A 130 22.77 -1.55 -17.68
N ARG A 131 23.60 -0.90 -16.84
CA ARG A 131 24.51 0.16 -17.30
C ARG A 131 25.53 -0.35 -18.33
N GLU A 132 26.00 -1.59 -18.21
CA GLU A 132 26.92 -2.21 -19.17
C GLU A 132 26.29 -2.41 -20.55
N GLU A 133 24.97 -2.55 -20.64
CA GLU A 133 24.24 -2.68 -21.91
C GLU A 133 23.96 -1.33 -22.61
N LEU A 134 24.17 -0.22 -21.93
CA LEU A 134 23.81 1.12 -22.44
C LEU A 134 24.96 1.77 -23.22
N GLY A 135 24.60 2.41 -24.32
CA GLY A 135 25.51 3.25 -25.10
C GLY A 135 25.68 4.65 -24.52
N PRO A 136 26.64 5.42 -25.02
CA PRO A 136 27.02 6.73 -24.46
C PRO A 136 25.91 7.81 -24.58
N LYS A 137 24.86 7.57 -25.34
CA LYS A 137 23.71 8.47 -25.52
C LYS A 137 22.44 7.99 -24.82
N ASP A 138 22.51 6.81 -24.22
CA ASP A 138 21.36 6.25 -23.52
C ASP A 138 21.23 6.80 -22.11
N VAL A 139 20.01 6.89 -21.60
CA VAL A 139 19.72 7.39 -20.26
C VAL A 139 19.08 6.28 -19.45
N LEU A 140 19.67 5.97 -18.30
CA LEU A 140 19.07 5.09 -17.30
C LEU A 140 18.34 5.95 -16.25
N MET A 141 17.10 5.61 -15.99
CA MET A 141 16.31 6.18 -14.90
C MET A 141 15.89 5.06 -13.95
N VAL A 142 16.27 5.17 -12.69
CA VAL A 142 15.83 4.29 -11.61
C VAL A 142 14.81 5.05 -10.77
N MET A 143 13.62 4.49 -10.60
CA MET A 143 12.49 5.15 -9.93
C MET A 143 11.88 4.23 -8.90
N SER A 144 11.24 4.82 -7.89
CA SER A 144 10.36 4.15 -6.95
C SER A 144 9.12 5.03 -6.74
N ASP A 145 7.98 4.43 -6.51
CA ASP A 145 6.71 5.11 -6.17
C ASP A 145 6.70 5.56 -4.71
N HIS A 146 7.36 4.83 -3.81
CA HIS A 146 7.53 5.19 -2.40
C HIS A 146 8.79 4.55 -1.81
N GLY A 147 9.16 4.98 -0.61
CA GLY A 147 10.17 4.33 0.22
C GLY A 147 9.52 3.49 1.34
N PHE A 148 10.35 3.02 2.29
CA PHE A 148 9.91 2.21 3.42
C PHE A 148 10.32 2.81 4.75
N LYS A 149 9.46 2.63 5.74
CA LYS A 149 9.73 2.91 7.16
C LYS A 149 9.03 1.85 8.01
N SER A 150 9.56 1.61 9.20
CA SER A 150 8.92 0.72 10.17
C SER A 150 7.55 1.24 10.58
N PHE A 151 6.57 0.36 10.56
CA PHE A 151 5.20 0.61 10.97
C PHE A 151 4.90 -0.13 12.28
N ARG A 152 4.86 0.57 13.38
CA ARG A 152 4.67 0.00 14.72
C ARG A 152 3.24 0.05 15.23
N ARG A 153 2.51 1.12 14.87
CA ARG A 153 1.18 1.44 15.44
C ARG A 153 0.17 1.79 14.36
N GLY A 154 -0.99 1.15 14.39
CA GLY A 154 -2.15 1.46 13.55
C GLY A 154 -3.04 2.53 14.19
N VAL A 155 -3.58 3.43 13.36
CA VAL A 155 -4.58 4.43 13.75
C VAL A 155 -5.91 4.10 13.08
N ASN A 156 -6.94 3.81 13.87
CA ASN A 156 -8.30 3.66 13.36
C ASN A 156 -9.03 5.02 13.40
N VAL A 157 -8.96 5.74 12.29
CA VAL A 157 -9.60 7.06 12.17
C VAL A 157 -11.13 6.94 12.24
N ASN A 158 -11.72 5.83 11.78
CA ASN A 158 -13.17 5.62 11.87
C ASN A 158 -13.62 5.45 13.32
N SER A 159 -12.84 4.73 14.15
CA SER A 159 -13.10 4.62 15.59
C SER A 159 -12.98 5.98 16.30
N TRP A 160 -12.00 6.79 15.91
CA TRP A 160 -11.88 8.16 16.40
C TRP A 160 -13.08 9.03 16.01
N LEU A 161 -13.50 8.99 14.74
CA LEU A 161 -14.68 9.71 14.26
C LEU A 161 -15.95 9.29 15.02
N TYR A 162 -16.09 8.00 15.30
CA TYR A 162 -17.20 7.48 16.10
C TYR A 162 -17.17 8.01 17.54
N GLN A 163 -16.04 7.97 18.22
CA GLN A 163 -15.88 8.48 19.58
C GLN A 163 -16.12 9.99 19.66
N LYS A 164 -15.82 10.75 18.60
CA LYS A 164 -16.05 12.19 18.50
C LYS A 164 -17.44 12.57 18.00
N GLY A 165 -18.29 11.59 17.64
CA GLY A 165 -19.64 11.82 17.15
C GLY A 165 -19.75 12.33 15.72
N TYR A 166 -18.69 12.16 14.92
CA TYR A 166 -18.72 12.44 13.48
C TYR A 166 -19.19 11.24 12.66
N LEU A 167 -19.01 10.03 13.17
CA LEU A 167 -19.54 8.81 12.61
C LEU A 167 -20.52 8.19 13.60
N SER A 168 -21.63 7.65 13.10
CA SER A 168 -22.66 7.02 13.91
C SER A 168 -22.88 5.58 13.50
N LEU A 169 -23.20 4.73 14.46
CA LEU A 169 -23.57 3.34 14.22
C LEU A 169 -25.07 3.14 14.34
N LYS A 170 -25.59 2.08 13.71
CA LYS A 170 -26.99 1.67 13.83
C LYS A 170 -27.38 1.41 15.27
N PRO A 171 -28.67 1.57 15.62
CA PRO A 171 -29.14 1.37 17.00
C PRO A 171 -28.70 0.02 17.58
N GLY A 172 -28.17 0.07 18.82
CA GLY A 172 -27.70 -1.12 19.54
C GLY A 172 -26.31 -1.64 19.12
N LYS A 173 -25.67 -1.04 18.14
CA LYS A 173 -24.31 -1.39 17.70
C LYS A 173 -23.27 -0.54 18.43
N LYS A 174 -22.15 -1.17 18.80
CA LYS A 174 -20.97 -0.53 19.38
C LYS A 174 -19.75 -0.62 18.44
N GLU A 175 -19.84 -1.47 17.42
CA GLU A 175 -18.80 -1.74 16.44
C GLU A 175 -19.44 -1.90 15.06
N SER A 176 -18.66 -1.73 14.00
CA SER A 176 -19.07 -2.00 12.62
C SER A 176 -18.06 -2.94 11.98
N ALA A 177 -18.55 -3.93 11.26
CA ALA A 177 -17.74 -4.80 10.44
C ALA A 177 -17.24 -4.07 9.18
N GLU A 178 -16.42 -4.74 8.38
CA GLU A 178 -15.89 -4.25 7.11
C GLU A 178 -16.94 -3.60 6.22
N TRP A 179 -16.48 -2.65 5.43
CA TRP A 179 -17.29 -1.92 4.44
C TRP A 179 -18.43 -1.15 5.08
N PHE A 180 -18.21 -0.62 6.29
CA PHE A 180 -19.17 0.24 6.99
C PHE A 180 -20.55 -0.43 7.23
N LYS A 181 -20.59 -1.75 7.38
CA LYS A 181 -21.81 -2.55 7.42
C LYS A 181 -22.85 -2.06 8.43
N ASP A 182 -22.39 -1.60 9.60
CA ASP A 182 -23.25 -1.17 10.69
C ASP A 182 -23.26 0.35 10.90
N VAL A 183 -22.75 1.12 9.94
CA VAL A 183 -22.76 2.59 9.97
C VAL A 183 -24.16 3.12 9.67
N ALA A 184 -24.60 4.13 10.44
CA ALA A 184 -25.85 4.88 10.23
C ALA A 184 -25.52 6.14 9.41
N TRP A 185 -25.62 6.05 8.10
CA TRP A 185 -25.23 7.13 7.18
C TRP A 185 -26.06 8.39 7.34
N GLU A 186 -27.32 8.27 7.77
CA GLU A 186 -28.27 9.37 8.00
C GLU A 186 -27.83 10.31 9.15
N SER A 187 -26.85 9.87 9.95
CA SER A 187 -26.30 10.66 11.07
C SER A 187 -24.77 10.70 11.09
N THR A 188 -24.12 10.15 10.04
CA THR A 188 -22.66 10.16 9.86
C THR A 188 -22.25 11.35 9.02
N LYS A 189 -21.36 12.21 9.55
CA LYS A 189 -20.85 13.41 8.88
C LYS A 189 -19.56 13.17 8.11
N ALA A 190 -18.71 12.23 8.58
CA ALA A 190 -17.41 11.93 7.98
C ALA A 190 -17.04 10.46 8.17
N TYR A 191 -16.20 9.94 7.27
CA TYR A 191 -15.67 8.59 7.30
C TYR A 191 -14.27 8.53 6.67
N ALA A 192 -13.44 7.57 7.09
CA ALA A 192 -12.13 7.33 6.52
C ALA A 192 -12.13 6.04 5.70
N LEU A 193 -11.50 6.05 4.53
CA LEU A 193 -11.38 4.89 3.65
C LEU A 193 -10.01 4.87 2.99
N GLY A 194 -9.42 3.67 2.88
CA GLY A 194 -8.09 3.50 2.34
C GLY A 194 -6.99 3.98 3.29
N LEU A 195 -5.79 4.24 2.77
CA LEU A 195 -4.60 4.44 3.58
C LEU A 195 -4.46 5.83 4.22
N GLY A 196 -5.19 6.82 3.74
CA GLY A 196 -5.05 8.19 4.28
C GLY A 196 -6.18 9.13 3.91
N GLY A 197 -7.23 8.64 3.23
CA GLY A 197 -8.36 9.46 2.82
C GLY A 197 -9.42 9.60 3.92
N LEU A 198 -9.83 10.83 4.20
CA LEU A 198 -11.02 11.15 5.00
C LEU A 198 -11.99 11.92 4.13
N TYR A 199 -13.24 11.49 4.16
CA TYR A 199 -14.32 12.00 3.33
C TYR A 199 -15.44 12.56 4.21
N LEU A 200 -16.00 13.70 3.80
CA LEU A 200 -17.24 14.20 4.33
C LEU A 200 -18.42 13.50 3.65
N ASN A 201 -19.45 13.16 4.38
CA ASN A 201 -20.67 12.58 3.83
C ASN A 201 -21.53 13.68 3.19
N LEU A 202 -21.13 14.14 1.98
CA LEU A 202 -21.68 15.30 1.28
C LEU A 202 -23.00 15.00 0.57
N LYS A 203 -23.97 15.89 0.69
CA LYS A 203 -25.18 15.88 -0.16
C LYS A 203 -24.80 16.03 -1.64
N GLY A 204 -25.31 15.12 -2.46
CA GLY A 204 -25.08 15.14 -3.90
C GLY A 204 -23.83 14.41 -4.37
N ARG A 205 -22.91 14.04 -3.48
CA ARG A 205 -21.75 13.18 -3.76
C ARG A 205 -21.98 11.78 -3.22
N GLU A 206 -22.29 11.65 -1.94
CA GLU A 206 -22.66 10.38 -1.33
C GLU A 206 -24.17 10.14 -1.42
N GLU A 207 -24.58 8.90 -1.64
CA GLU A 207 -25.99 8.51 -1.78
C GLU A 207 -26.85 8.97 -0.57
N ARG A 208 -26.28 8.90 0.62
CA ARG A 208 -26.93 9.29 1.89
C ARG A 208 -26.22 10.45 2.55
N GLY A 209 -25.72 11.38 1.74
CA GLY A 209 -25.01 12.57 2.22
C GLY A 209 -25.90 13.48 3.06
N ILE A 210 -25.37 13.96 4.18
CA ILE A 210 -26.07 14.84 5.10
C ILE A 210 -25.41 16.22 5.25
N VAL A 211 -24.12 16.34 4.93
CA VAL A 211 -23.37 17.59 5.01
C VAL A 211 -23.62 18.42 3.76
N SER A 212 -24.05 19.66 3.91
CA SER A 212 -24.28 20.54 2.75
C SER A 212 -22.95 21.02 2.17
N PRO A 213 -22.79 21.01 0.82
CA PRO A 213 -21.62 21.63 0.18
C PRO A 213 -21.52 23.13 0.49
N GLY A 214 -20.32 23.69 0.41
CA GLY A 214 -20.04 25.08 0.76
C GLY A 214 -19.70 25.26 2.24
N ASP A 215 -20.22 26.30 2.86
CA ASP A 215 -19.83 26.78 4.21
C ASP A 215 -19.86 25.68 5.28
N GLU A 216 -20.88 24.80 5.29
CA GLU A 216 -20.99 23.71 6.26
C GLU A 216 -19.85 22.69 6.06
N ALA A 217 -19.58 22.29 4.81
CA ALA A 217 -18.51 21.36 4.49
C ALA A 217 -17.13 21.96 4.77
N GLU A 218 -16.93 23.25 4.46
CA GLU A 218 -15.65 23.95 4.72
C GLU A 218 -15.39 24.07 6.22
N ALA A 219 -16.40 24.48 7.01
CA ALA A 219 -16.28 24.58 8.45
C ALA A 219 -16.00 23.21 9.09
N LEU A 220 -16.68 22.14 8.64
CA LEU A 220 -16.47 20.79 9.16
C LEU A 220 -15.09 20.28 8.79
N ARG A 221 -14.62 20.52 7.56
CA ARG A 221 -13.29 20.13 7.10
C ARG A 221 -12.19 20.83 7.88
N ALA A 222 -12.33 22.13 8.12
CA ALA A 222 -11.39 22.91 8.94
C ALA A 222 -11.32 22.38 10.38
N LYS A 223 -12.48 22.09 10.98
CA LYS A 223 -12.56 21.54 12.33
C LYS A 223 -11.92 20.16 12.45
N LEU A 224 -12.21 19.25 11.52
CA LEU A 224 -11.60 17.92 11.49
C LEU A 224 -10.08 17.98 11.27
N SER A 225 -9.61 18.90 10.41
CA SER A 225 -8.19 19.13 10.19
C SER A 225 -7.50 19.59 11.48
N GLU A 226 -8.10 20.53 12.22
CA GLU A 226 -7.57 21.02 13.49
C GLU A 226 -7.54 19.92 14.56
N GLU A 227 -8.62 19.16 14.74
CA GLU A 227 -8.71 18.11 15.77
C GLU A 227 -7.82 16.90 15.51
N LEU A 228 -7.55 16.57 14.22
CA LEU A 228 -6.70 15.44 13.83
C LEU A 228 -5.22 15.83 13.78
N THR A 229 -4.89 17.08 13.47
CA THR A 229 -3.51 17.55 13.45
C THR A 229 -2.90 17.50 14.87
N GLY A 230 -1.80 16.77 15.00
CA GLY A 230 -1.16 16.55 16.29
C GLY A 230 -1.86 15.55 17.21
N LEU A 231 -2.82 14.76 16.71
CA LEU A 231 -3.51 13.71 17.47
C LEU A 231 -2.47 12.77 18.10
N ARG A 232 -2.55 12.61 19.43
CA ARG A 232 -1.59 11.81 20.20
C ARG A 232 -2.13 10.42 20.50
N ASP A 233 -1.25 9.44 20.42
CA ASP A 233 -1.49 8.10 20.92
C ASP A 233 -1.41 8.10 22.46
N ASP A 234 -2.48 7.66 23.11
CA ASP A 234 -2.57 7.63 24.57
C ASP A 234 -1.55 6.72 25.25
N PHE A 235 -1.06 5.71 24.53
CA PHE A 235 -0.07 4.76 25.04
C PHE A 235 1.36 5.29 24.92
N THR A 236 1.77 5.70 23.71
CA THR A 236 3.15 6.18 23.45
C THR A 236 3.37 7.63 23.85
N LYS A 237 2.31 8.43 23.94
CA LYS A 237 2.31 9.88 24.13
C LYS A 237 2.90 10.66 22.95
N GLU A 238 3.21 10.00 21.85
CA GLU A 238 3.68 10.62 20.61
C GLU A 238 2.50 11.12 19.76
N ALA A 239 2.76 12.10 18.91
CA ALA A 239 1.80 12.49 17.89
C ALA A 239 1.72 11.37 16.84
N ALA A 240 0.56 10.77 16.67
CA ALA A 240 0.32 9.72 15.67
C ALA A 240 0.00 10.31 14.29
N ILE A 241 -0.65 11.47 14.27
CA ILE A 241 -0.95 12.24 13.06
C ILE A 241 -0.19 13.56 13.14
N THR A 242 0.67 13.82 12.17
CA THR A 242 1.43 15.08 12.11
C THR A 242 0.57 16.22 11.61
N GLU A 243 -0.22 15.95 10.56
CA GLU A 243 -1.10 16.94 9.95
C GLU A 243 -2.23 16.24 9.18
N ALA A 244 -3.42 16.81 9.21
CA ALA A 244 -4.53 16.46 8.35
C ALA A 244 -4.68 17.55 7.27
N TYR A 245 -4.19 17.25 6.08
CA TYR A 245 -4.10 18.20 4.97
C TYR A 245 -5.45 18.42 4.30
N ASP A 246 -5.86 19.68 4.18
CA ASP A 246 -7.03 20.06 3.39
C ASP A 246 -6.73 19.88 1.89
N ARG A 247 -7.61 19.16 1.17
CA ARG A 247 -7.47 18.89 -0.25
C ARG A 247 -7.32 20.18 -1.08
N ASP A 248 -8.00 21.25 -0.69
CA ASP A 248 -7.98 22.51 -1.43
C ASP A 248 -6.63 23.23 -1.34
N LYS A 249 -5.82 22.90 -0.32
CA LYS A 249 -4.46 23.42 -0.15
C LYS A 249 -3.40 22.61 -0.91
N ILE A 250 -3.63 21.31 -1.10
CA ILE A 250 -2.60 20.41 -1.66
C ILE A 250 -2.87 19.99 -3.10
N TYR A 251 -4.13 19.87 -3.53
CA TYR A 251 -4.48 19.49 -4.89
C TYR A 251 -4.89 20.66 -5.75
N LYS A 252 -4.52 20.58 -7.03
CA LYS A 252 -4.86 21.56 -8.07
C LYS A 252 -5.35 20.81 -9.32
N GLY A 253 -6.13 21.50 -10.16
CA GLY A 253 -6.60 20.96 -11.44
C GLY A 253 -8.03 20.44 -11.41
N PRO A 254 -8.53 19.93 -12.56
CA PRO A 254 -9.95 19.69 -12.80
C PRO A 254 -10.52 18.49 -12.01
N TYR A 255 -9.68 17.62 -11.47
CA TYR A 255 -10.10 16.43 -10.72
C TYR A 255 -9.97 16.57 -9.20
N LYS A 256 -9.67 17.76 -8.71
CA LYS A 256 -9.51 18.05 -7.27
C LYS A 256 -10.71 17.57 -6.44
N ASP A 257 -11.91 17.72 -6.95
CA ASP A 257 -13.15 17.38 -6.24
C ASP A 257 -13.39 15.86 -6.10
N ASN A 258 -12.62 15.05 -6.83
CA ASN A 258 -12.62 13.59 -6.70
C ASN A 258 -11.70 13.10 -5.57
N ALA A 259 -10.83 13.98 -5.05
CA ALA A 259 -9.93 13.64 -3.94
C ALA A 259 -10.69 13.55 -2.61
N PRO A 260 -10.13 12.82 -1.61
CA PRO A 260 -10.60 12.89 -0.23
C PRO A 260 -10.66 14.34 0.27
N ASP A 261 -11.57 14.66 1.17
CA ASP A 261 -11.71 16.01 1.73
C ASP A 261 -10.52 16.40 2.61
N LEU A 262 -9.96 15.42 3.34
CA LEU A 262 -8.70 15.54 4.08
C LEU A 262 -7.78 14.37 3.75
N ILE A 263 -6.48 14.64 3.73
CA ILE A 263 -5.43 13.61 3.64
C ILE A 263 -4.70 13.53 4.97
N ILE A 264 -4.69 12.35 5.58
CA ILE A 264 -4.08 12.14 6.89
C ILE A 264 -2.58 11.88 6.72
N GLY A 265 -1.77 12.78 7.25
CA GLY A 265 -0.31 12.65 7.35
C GLY A 265 0.08 11.99 8.67
N TYR A 266 0.37 10.69 8.62
CA TYR A 266 0.81 9.93 9.78
C TYR A 266 2.26 10.24 10.15
N ASN A 267 2.57 10.19 11.44
CA ASN A 267 3.93 10.32 11.93
C ASN A 267 4.73 9.02 11.68
N GLN A 268 6.06 9.13 11.84
CA GLN A 268 6.94 7.96 11.75
C GLN A 268 6.52 6.86 12.73
N GLY A 269 6.42 5.63 12.24
CA GLY A 269 5.96 4.47 13.00
C GLY A 269 4.44 4.31 13.07
N TYR A 270 3.68 5.21 12.49
CA TYR A 270 2.21 5.17 12.43
C TYR A 270 1.70 5.10 10.99
N ARG A 271 0.54 4.47 10.81
CA ARG A 271 -0.26 4.53 9.57
C ARG A 271 -1.72 4.19 9.87
N ALA A 272 -2.59 4.25 8.87
CA ALA A 272 -3.94 3.72 8.99
C ALA A 272 -3.89 2.26 9.45
N SER A 273 -4.68 1.90 10.44
CA SER A 273 -4.91 0.50 10.79
C SER A 273 -5.64 -0.21 9.65
N TRP A 274 -5.48 -1.51 9.53
CA TRP A 274 -6.22 -2.29 8.52
C TRP A 274 -7.72 -2.19 8.72
N ASP A 275 -8.16 -2.11 9.95
CA ASP A 275 -9.56 -1.89 10.29
C ASP A 275 -10.07 -0.56 9.73
N SER A 276 -9.30 0.52 9.89
CA SER A 276 -9.64 1.82 9.30
C SER A 276 -9.71 1.78 7.79
N VAL A 277 -8.76 1.06 7.14
CA VAL A 277 -8.69 0.95 5.67
C VAL A 277 -9.96 0.36 5.07
N THR A 278 -10.56 -0.62 5.73
CA THR A 278 -11.79 -1.31 5.30
C THR A 278 -13.07 -0.75 5.90
N GLY A 279 -12.99 0.32 6.68
CA GLY A 279 -14.17 0.97 7.27
C GLY A 279 -14.71 0.28 8.52
N ILE A 280 -13.91 -0.55 9.18
CA ILE A 280 -14.26 -1.13 10.49
C ILE A 280 -14.23 -0.04 11.56
N VAL A 281 -15.22 -0.05 12.43
CA VAL A 281 -15.27 0.74 13.66
C VAL A 281 -15.21 -0.22 14.84
N ASN A 282 -14.24 -0.02 15.74
CA ASN A 282 -14.07 -0.81 16.95
C ASN A 282 -13.86 0.10 18.19
N ALA A 283 -13.61 -0.49 19.36
CA ALA A 283 -13.46 0.25 20.60
C ALA A 283 -12.16 1.07 20.67
N THR A 284 -11.14 0.73 19.90
CA THR A 284 -9.79 1.28 19.98
C THR A 284 -9.45 2.18 18.80
N VAL A 285 -8.78 3.30 19.06
CA VAL A 285 -8.24 4.19 18.03
C VAL A 285 -6.83 3.78 17.64
N PHE A 286 -6.04 3.33 18.60
CA PHE A 286 -4.63 2.97 18.40
C PHE A 286 -4.39 1.51 18.71
N GLU A 287 -3.66 0.81 17.86
CA GLU A 287 -3.33 -0.60 18.04
C GLU A 287 -1.86 -0.89 17.69
N ASP A 288 -1.26 -1.89 18.35
CA ASP A 288 0.06 -2.36 17.99
C ASP A 288 0.02 -3.14 16.66
N ASN A 289 0.99 -2.87 15.78
CA ASN A 289 1.21 -3.72 14.61
C ASN A 289 1.87 -5.04 15.05
N SER A 290 1.07 -5.94 15.60
CA SER A 290 1.53 -7.25 16.09
C SER A 290 1.57 -8.34 15.04
N LYS A 291 1.10 -8.07 13.82
CA LYS A 291 1.06 -9.06 12.73
C LYS A 291 2.44 -9.23 12.10
N ALA A 292 2.91 -10.47 12.04
CA ALA A 292 4.28 -10.83 11.64
C ALA A 292 4.67 -10.40 10.21
N TRP A 293 3.71 -10.15 9.34
CA TRP A 293 3.87 -9.86 7.92
C TRP A 293 3.59 -8.40 7.52
N ARG A 294 3.43 -7.51 8.48
CA ARG A 294 3.20 -6.08 8.24
C ARG A 294 4.44 -5.30 8.68
N GLY A 295 5.35 -5.14 7.75
CA GLY A 295 6.50 -4.25 7.94
C GLY A 295 6.15 -2.79 7.71
#